data_2f458e5b84b5e3564c9ef9e29706a69f
#
_entry.id   2f458e5b84b5e3564c9ef9e29706a69f
#
_cell.length_a   1.000
_cell.length_b   1.000
_cell.length_c   1.000
_cell.angle_alpha   90.00
_cell.angle_beta   90.00
_cell.angle_gamma   90.00
#
_symmetry.space_group_name_H-M   'P 1'
#
loop_
_entity.id
_entity.type
_entity.pdbx_description
1 polymer ?
#
loop_
_entity_poly.entity_id
_entity_poly.type
_entity_poly.pdbx_seq_one_letter_code
_entity_poly.pdbx_strand_id
1 'polypeptide(L)'
;MKKKKSQNKKVINATPTVFDNINFRSKLEVYTYKALKENKLKAEYEPIKFELVPSFQFKDKKIRPMTYTPDFVGNNFIIEVKGRPNDVFPYKWKLFQYNLVKSGLDEQYNLFIVHNHKEVYECIKQIKQLTDGK
;
A
#
# COMPACT_ATOMS: atom_id res chain seq x y z
N MET A 1 6.64 -20.83 20.27
CA MET A 1 7.26 -20.08 20.00
C MET A 1 8.07 -20.02 18.87
N LYS A 2 8.43 -20.81 18.19
CA LYS A 2 9.20 -20.79 17.11
C LYS A 2 8.58 -20.22 15.92
N LYS A 3 7.34 -20.32 15.70
CA LYS A 3 6.73 -19.77 14.59
C LYS A 3 6.96 -18.34 14.43
N LYS A 4 7.06 -17.58 15.44
CA LYS A 4 7.34 -16.24 15.33
C LYS A 4 8.56 -15.95 14.66
N LYS A 5 9.54 -16.75 14.75
CA LYS A 5 10.75 -16.54 14.11
C LYS A 5 10.63 -16.49 12.65
N SER A 6 9.85 -17.33 12.06
CA SER A 6 9.81 -17.34 10.63
C SER A 6 9.13 -16.09 10.16
N GLN A 7 8.18 -15.57 10.89
CA GLN A 7 7.55 -14.35 10.47
C GLN A 7 8.53 -13.23 10.54
N ASN A 8 9.35 -13.21 11.55
CA ASN A 8 10.30 -12.15 11.70
C ASN A 8 11.27 -12.12 10.54
N LYS A 9 11.59 -13.25 9.97
CA LYS A 9 12.51 -13.25 8.90
C LYS A 9 11.96 -12.56 7.70
N LYS A 10 10.68 -12.68 7.44
CA LYS A 10 10.09 -12.06 6.30
C LYS A 10 10.00 -10.57 6.43
N VAL A 11 9.91 -10.06 7.62
CA VAL A 11 9.79 -8.62 7.81
C VAL A 11 10.99 -8.05 8.51
N ILE A 12 12.14 -8.54 8.18
CA ILE A 12 13.37 -8.04 8.73
C ILE A 12 13.43 -6.58 8.45
N ASN A 13 13.88 -5.76 9.31
CA ASN A 13 13.96 -4.33 9.20
C ASN A 13 12.63 -3.62 9.34
N ALA A 14 11.54 -4.35 9.41
CA ALA A 14 10.26 -3.72 9.68
C ALA A 14 10.09 -3.69 11.19
N THR A 15 9.75 -2.54 11.73
CA THR A 15 9.57 -2.40 13.17
C THR A 15 8.16 -1.89 13.42
N PRO A 16 7.28 -2.74 13.92
CA PRO A 16 5.91 -2.31 14.19
C PRO A 16 5.90 -1.14 15.15
N THR A 17 5.14 -0.13 14.88
CA THR A 17 5.12 1.09 15.67
C THR A 17 3.69 1.60 15.79
N VAL A 18 3.32 2.05 17.00
CA VAL A 18 2.01 2.63 17.20
C VAL A 18 2.15 4.14 17.18
N PHE A 19 1.31 4.83 16.42
CA PHE A 19 1.33 6.27 16.37
C PHE A 19 -0.10 6.72 16.05
N ASP A 20 -0.62 7.71 16.79
CA ASP A 20 -1.99 8.19 16.60
C ASP A 20 -2.99 7.05 16.73
N ASN A 21 -2.69 6.09 17.61
CA ASN A 21 -3.54 4.92 17.86
C ASN A 21 -3.66 4.01 16.64
N ILE A 22 -2.74 4.12 15.71
CA ILE A 22 -2.72 3.27 14.53
C ILE A 22 -1.49 2.36 14.64
N ASN A 23 -1.69 1.07 14.38
CA ASN A 23 -0.60 0.11 14.41
C ASN A 23 0.02 0.03 13.04
N PHE A 24 1.17 0.69 12.86
CA PHE A 24 1.87 0.67 11.59
C PHE A 24 2.85 -0.49 11.57
N ARG A 25 3.10 -1.03 10.40
CA ARG A 25 4.00 -2.17 10.27
C ARG A 25 5.47 -1.79 10.20
N SER A 26 5.76 -0.54 9.92
CA SER A 26 7.15 -0.10 9.82
C SER A 26 7.29 1.36 10.16
N LYS A 27 8.53 1.77 10.41
CA LYS A 27 8.80 3.16 10.72
C LYS A 27 8.64 4.02 9.47
N LEU A 28 8.90 3.47 8.30
CA LEU A 28 8.75 4.23 7.07
C LEU A 28 7.28 4.55 6.84
N GLU A 29 6.39 3.64 7.24
CA GLU A 29 4.95 3.92 7.13
C GLU A 29 4.56 5.05 8.08
N VAL A 30 5.14 5.09 9.28
CA VAL A 30 4.85 6.17 10.22
C VAL A 30 5.36 7.49 9.64
N TYR A 31 6.56 7.46 9.05
CA TYR A 31 7.14 8.66 8.46
C TYR A 31 6.22 9.18 7.33
N THR A 32 5.71 8.27 6.51
CA THR A 32 4.83 8.64 5.42
C THR A 32 3.52 9.23 5.96
N TYR A 33 2.98 8.62 7.00
CA TYR A 33 1.76 9.09 7.62
C TYR A 33 1.94 10.52 8.15
N LYS A 34 3.06 10.76 8.83
CA LYS A 34 3.33 12.08 9.38
C LYS A 34 3.48 13.10 8.26
N ALA A 35 4.17 12.71 7.19
CA ALA A 35 4.38 13.62 6.08
C ALA A 35 3.06 14.01 5.42
N LEU A 36 2.16 13.05 5.28
CA LEU A 36 0.85 13.31 4.72
C LEU A 36 0.09 14.29 5.61
N LYS A 37 0.10 14.06 6.91
CA LYS A 37 -0.61 14.94 7.83
C LYS A 37 -0.02 16.34 7.86
N GLU A 38 1.29 16.44 7.88
CA GLU A 38 1.94 17.75 7.92
C GLU A 38 1.64 18.56 6.67
N ASN A 39 1.40 17.88 5.56
CA ASN A 39 1.11 18.56 4.31
C ASN A 39 -0.39 18.64 4.04
N LYS A 40 -1.20 18.29 5.03
CA LYS A 40 -2.65 18.38 4.95
C LYS A 40 -3.23 17.59 3.80
N LEU A 41 -2.62 16.44 3.51
CA LEU A 41 -3.11 15.55 2.48
C LEU A 41 -3.86 14.42 3.19
N LYS A 42 -5.16 14.34 2.95
CA LYS A 42 -5.97 13.34 3.62
C LYS A 42 -5.78 11.97 2.99
N ALA A 43 -5.47 11.00 3.80
CA ALA A 43 -5.35 9.63 3.35
C ALA A 43 -5.61 8.71 4.53
N GLU A 44 -6.12 7.52 4.25
CA GLU A 44 -6.36 6.54 5.28
C GLU A 44 -5.37 5.40 5.14
N TYR A 45 -5.00 4.82 6.27
CA TYR A 45 -4.04 3.74 6.30
C TYR A 45 -4.78 2.41 6.19
N GLU A 46 -4.46 1.63 5.16
CA GLU A 46 -5.05 0.30 4.90
C GLU A 46 -6.58 0.31 5.01
N PRO A 47 -7.25 1.24 4.34
CA PRO A 47 -8.69 1.37 4.52
C PRO A 47 -9.53 0.35 3.76
N ILE A 48 -8.97 -0.23 2.70
CA ILE A 48 -9.78 -1.09 1.85
C ILE A 48 -8.94 -2.21 1.25
N LYS A 49 -9.55 -3.37 1.13
CA LYS A 49 -8.90 -4.53 0.55
C LYS A 49 -9.45 -4.72 -0.85
N PHE A 50 -8.61 -4.66 -1.84
CA PHE A 50 -9.02 -4.85 -3.22
C PHE A 50 -8.90 -6.32 -3.59
N GLU A 51 -9.91 -6.84 -4.25
CA GLU A 51 -9.88 -8.23 -4.69
C GLU A 51 -9.24 -8.25 -6.07
N LEU A 52 -8.09 -8.89 -6.18
CA LEU A 52 -7.36 -8.95 -7.44
C LEU A 52 -7.84 -10.12 -8.30
N VAL A 53 -8.11 -11.24 -7.66
CA VAL A 53 -8.68 -12.41 -8.31
C VAL A 53 -9.76 -12.91 -7.36
N PRO A 54 -10.99 -13.06 -7.81
CA PRO A 54 -12.04 -13.52 -6.91
C PRO A 54 -11.85 -15.00 -6.58
N SER A 55 -12.50 -15.46 -5.53
CA SER A 55 -12.42 -16.87 -5.21
C SER A 55 -13.13 -17.64 -6.33
N PHE A 56 -12.73 -18.87 -6.56
CA PHE A 56 -13.31 -19.65 -7.62
C PHE A 56 -13.15 -21.14 -7.30
N GLN A 57 -13.82 -21.96 -8.09
CA GLN A 57 -13.78 -23.38 -7.88
C GLN A 57 -12.92 -23.99 -8.98
N PHE A 58 -11.95 -24.81 -8.60
CA PHE A 58 -11.15 -25.54 -9.57
C PHE A 58 -11.35 -27.01 -9.26
N LYS A 59 -12.14 -27.68 -10.10
CA LYS A 59 -12.55 -29.06 -9.87
C LYS A 59 -13.24 -29.12 -8.52
N ASP A 60 -12.82 -29.96 -7.60
CA ASP A 60 -13.49 -30.05 -6.31
C ASP A 60 -12.80 -29.21 -5.24
N LYS A 61 -11.93 -28.30 -5.65
CA LYS A 61 -11.23 -27.45 -4.69
C LYS A 61 -11.70 -26.01 -4.78
N LYS A 62 -11.91 -25.41 -3.64
CA LYS A 62 -12.25 -24.00 -3.62
C LYS A 62 -10.95 -23.20 -3.51
N ILE A 63 -10.73 -22.30 -4.45
CA ILE A 63 -9.52 -21.48 -4.46
C ILE A 63 -9.86 -20.12 -3.87
N ARG A 64 -9.06 -19.69 -2.89
CA ARG A 64 -9.32 -18.45 -2.18
C ARG A 64 -8.97 -17.26 -3.05
N PRO A 65 -9.55 -16.10 -2.77
CA PRO A 65 -9.28 -14.93 -3.59
C PRO A 65 -7.87 -14.40 -3.32
N MET A 66 -7.34 -13.66 -4.29
CA MET A 66 -6.08 -12.96 -4.09
C MET A 66 -6.45 -11.51 -3.85
N THR A 67 -5.96 -10.93 -2.77
CA THR A 67 -6.32 -9.56 -2.42
C THR A 67 -5.08 -8.69 -2.22
N TYR A 68 -5.30 -7.39 -2.22
CA TYR A 68 -4.23 -6.43 -1.99
C TYR A 68 -4.78 -5.26 -1.18
N THR A 69 -4.08 -4.90 -0.12
CA THR A 69 -4.48 -3.78 0.73
C THR A 69 -3.40 -2.71 0.61
N PRO A 70 -3.68 -1.61 -0.10
CA PRO A 70 -2.69 -0.54 -0.21
C PRO A 70 -2.41 0.09 1.14
N ASP A 71 -1.22 0.62 1.32
CA ASP A 71 -0.85 1.22 2.60
C ASP A 71 -1.60 2.52 2.86
N PHE A 72 -1.63 3.43 1.90
CA PHE A 72 -2.35 4.70 2.08
C PHE A 72 -3.22 5.00 0.87
N VAL A 73 -4.46 5.37 1.12
CA VAL A 73 -5.39 5.70 0.05
C VAL A 73 -5.98 7.07 0.32
N GLY A 74 -5.75 7.99 -0.61
CA GLY A 74 -6.33 9.32 -0.55
C GLY A 74 -7.40 9.42 -1.61
N ASN A 75 -7.87 10.62 -1.86
CA ASN A 75 -8.92 10.85 -2.81
C ASN A 75 -8.48 10.54 -4.25
N ASN A 76 -7.28 10.93 -4.60
CA ASN A 76 -6.79 10.71 -5.97
C ASN A 76 -5.39 10.11 -6.00
N PHE A 77 -4.98 9.46 -4.93
CA PHE A 77 -3.67 8.81 -4.92
C PHE A 77 -3.67 7.59 -4.02
N ILE A 78 -2.76 6.68 -4.31
CA ILE A 78 -2.55 5.48 -3.51
C ILE A 78 -1.04 5.34 -3.37
N ILE A 79 -0.57 5.13 -2.15
CA ILE A 79 0.85 4.99 -1.87
C ILE A 79 1.13 3.62 -1.28
N GLU A 80 2.10 2.93 -1.86
CA GLU A 80 2.57 1.67 -1.31
C GLU A 80 3.96 1.93 -0.73
N VAL A 81 4.16 1.59 0.54
CA VAL A 81 5.42 1.80 1.22
C VAL A 81 6.18 0.48 1.23
N LYS A 82 7.35 0.47 0.55
CA LYS A 82 8.11 -0.74 0.39
C LYS A 82 9.53 -0.55 0.88
N GLY A 83 9.78 -0.85 2.11
CA GLY A 83 11.14 -0.71 2.64
C GLY A 83 12.07 -1.77 2.08
N ARG A 84 11.53 -2.91 1.69
CA ARG A 84 12.35 -4.02 1.17
C ARG A 84 11.68 -4.65 -0.03
N PRO A 85 12.46 -5.22 -0.93
CA PRO A 85 11.87 -5.90 -2.08
C PRO A 85 11.09 -7.13 -1.64
N ASN A 86 10.12 -7.49 -2.44
CA ASN A 86 9.27 -8.63 -2.16
C ASN A 86 8.96 -9.29 -3.50
N ASP A 87 9.22 -10.58 -3.64
CA ASP A 87 9.07 -11.28 -4.91
C ASP A 87 7.64 -11.31 -5.41
N VAL A 88 6.69 -11.31 -4.52
CA VAL A 88 5.28 -11.41 -4.91
C VAL A 88 4.69 -10.06 -5.27
N PHE A 89 5.18 -8.99 -4.67
CA PHE A 89 4.60 -7.68 -4.86
C PHE A 89 4.49 -7.23 -6.31
N PRO A 90 5.50 -7.42 -7.16
CA PRO A 90 5.38 -6.94 -8.54
C PRO A 90 4.19 -7.55 -9.27
N TYR A 91 3.86 -8.80 -8.97
CA TYR A 91 2.74 -9.46 -9.62
C TYR A 91 1.42 -8.91 -9.08
N LYS A 92 1.34 -8.68 -7.77
CA LYS A 92 0.13 -8.11 -7.19
C LYS A 92 -0.08 -6.69 -7.69
N TRP A 93 1.00 -5.93 -7.83
CA TRP A 93 0.91 -4.56 -8.29
C TRP A 93 0.38 -4.51 -9.74
N LYS A 94 0.87 -5.42 -10.57
CA LYS A 94 0.40 -5.49 -11.95
C LYS A 94 -1.09 -5.85 -11.99
N LEU A 95 -1.50 -6.83 -11.20
CA LEU A 95 -2.90 -7.21 -11.15
C LEU A 95 -3.76 -6.08 -10.59
N PHE A 96 -3.25 -5.35 -9.63
CA PHE A 96 -3.97 -4.23 -9.05
C PHE A 96 -4.21 -3.17 -10.12
N GLN A 97 -3.18 -2.83 -10.89
CA GLN A 97 -3.32 -1.85 -11.95
C GLN A 97 -4.32 -2.32 -13.00
N TYR A 98 -4.24 -3.58 -13.35
CA TYR A 98 -5.16 -4.14 -14.32
C TYR A 98 -6.61 -4.05 -13.82
N ASN A 99 -6.82 -4.35 -12.54
CA ASN A 99 -8.15 -4.28 -11.98
C ASN A 99 -8.67 -2.85 -11.89
N LEU A 100 -7.79 -1.89 -11.66
CA LEU A 100 -8.21 -0.49 -11.64
C LEU A 100 -8.70 -0.08 -13.03
N VAL A 101 -7.98 -0.51 -14.08
CA VAL A 101 -8.38 -0.20 -15.44
C VAL A 101 -9.74 -0.85 -15.73
N LYS A 102 -9.91 -2.12 -15.36
CA LYS A 102 -11.16 -2.80 -15.62
C LYS A 102 -12.33 -2.15 -14.89
N SER A 103 -12.08 -1.56 -13.73
CA SER A 103 -13.15 -0.94 -12.95
C SER A 103 -13.35 0.53 -13.30
N GLY A 104 -12.56 1.05 -14.23
CA GLY A 104 -12.68 2.46 -14.60
C GLY A 104 -12.11 3.40 -13.56
N LEU A 105 -11.26 2.90 -12.67
CA LEU A 105 -10.69 3.71 -11.60
C LEU A 105 -9.26 4.17 -11.87
N ASP A 106 -8.70 3.77 -13.01
CA ASP A 106 -7.32 4.14 -13.32
C ASP A 106 -7.15 5.63 -13.53
N GLU A 107 -8.21 6.33 -13.95
CA GLU A 107 -8.11 7.77 -14.15
C GLU A 107 -8.18 8.50 -12.81
N GLN A 108 -8.83 7.90 -11.82
CA GLN A 108 -8.99 8.56 -10.55
C GLN A 108 -7.73 8.52 -9.71
N TYR A 109 -7.03 7.39 -9.70
CA TYR A 109 -5.92 7.20 -8.78
C TYR A 109 -4.55 7.32 -9.43
N ASN A 110 -3.70 8.10 -8.79
CA ASN A 110 -2.29 8.17 -9.17
C ASN A 110 -1.55 7.27 -8.18
N LEU A 111 -0.74 6.36 -8.68
CA LEU A 111 -0.10 5.35 -7.85
C LEU A 111 1.36 5.67 -7.58
N PHE A 112 1.77 5.48 -6.34
CA PHE A 112 3.14 5.76 -5.93
C PHE A 112 3.70 4.60 -5.12
N ILE A 113 4.97 4.30 -5.31
CA ILE A 113 5.68 3.34 -4.48
C ILE A 113 6.86 4.09 -3.90
N VAL A 114 6.99 4.06 -2.58
CA VAL A 114 8.09 4.77 -1.91
C VAL A 114 8.93 3.78 -1.12
N HIS A 115 10.25 3.91 -1.18
CA HIS A 115 11.17 3.00 -0.53
C HIS A 115 11.99 3.64 0.58
N ASN A 116 12.03 4.95 0.63
CA ASN A 116 12.85 5.64 1.62
C ASN A 116 12.32 7.05 1.83
N HIS A 117 12.93 7.78 2.76
CA HIS A 117 12.47 9.13 3.10
C HIS A 117 12.49 10.06 1.90
N LYS A 118 13.52 9.95 1.08
CA LYS A 118 13.62 10.83 -0.06
C LYS A 118 12.47 10.61 -1.03
N GLU A 119 12.11 9.36 -1.26
CA GLU A 119 11.01 9.05 -2.16
C GLU A 119 9.68 9.47 -1.59
N VAL A 120 9.52 9.43 -0.27
CA VAL A 120 8.31 9.92 0.37
C VAL A 120 8.19 11.41 0.10
N TYR A 121 9.30 12.15 0.27
CA TYR A 121 9.31 13.59 0.06
C TYR A 121 8.90 13.90 -1.39
N GLU A 122 9.49 13.20 -2.36
CA GLU A 122 9.17 13.42 -3.76
C GLU A 122 7.72 13.09 -4.06
N CYS A 123 7.22 12.03 -3.45
CA CYS A 123 5.85 11.61 -3.62
C CYS A 123 4.90 12.69 -3.12
N ILE A 124 5.16 13.23 -1.95
CA ILE A 124 4.32 14.28 -1.37
C ILE A 124 4.30 15.48 -2.31
N LYS A 125 5.46 15.85 -2.86
CA LYS A 125 5.53 16.97 -3.78
C LYS A 125 4.65 16.74 -5.00
N GLN A 126 4.72 15.54 -5.57
CA GLN A 126 3.94 15.24 -6.74
C GLN A 126 2.43 15.25 -6.44
N ILE A 127 2.05 14.73 -5.28
CA ILE A 127 0.64 14.72 -4.91
C ILE A 127 0.13 16.14 -4.74
N LYS A 128 0.94 17.01 -4.16
CA LYS A 128 0.54 18.40 -3.97
C LYS A 128 0.35 19.08 -5.32
N GLN A 129 1.17 18.77 -6.30
CA GLN A 129 1.04 19.35 -7.61
C GLN A 129 -0.24 18.88 -8.29
N LEU A 130 -0.62 17.62 -8.10
CA LEU A 130 -1.85 17.12 -8.65
C LEU A 130 -3.04 17.87 -8.06
N THR A 131 -2.99 18.08 -6.77
CA THR A 131 -4.07 18.76 -6.09
C THR A 131 -4.16 20.21 -6.49
N ASP A 132 -3.02 20.90 -6.54
CA ASP A 132 -3.00 22.30 -6.89
C ASP A 132 -3.36 22.53 -8.35
N GLY A 133 -3.15 21.57 -9.19
CA GLY A 133 -3.47 21.71 -10.58
C GLY A 133 -4.95 21.69 -10.87
N LYS A 134 -5.74 21.41 -9.85
CA LYS A 134 -7.16 21.43 -10.01
C LYS A 134 -7.73 22.76 -9.61
#